data_99954b8fd60420acafd8720b64033459
#
_entry.id   99954b8fd60420acafd8720b64033459
#
_cell.length_a   1.000
_cell.length_b   1.000
_cell.length_c   1.000
_cell.angle_alpha   90.00
_cell.angle_beta   90.00
_cell.angle_gamma   90.00
#
_symmetry.space_group_name_H-M   'P 1'
#
loop_
_entity.id
_entity.type
_entity.pdbx_description
1 polymer ?
#
loop_
_entity_poly.entity_id
_entity_poly.type
_entity_poly.pdbx_seq_one_letter_code
_entity_poly.pdbx_strand_id
1 'polypeptide(L)'
;MSNVKFDEMYKSMNTKELTALAKELSVPRYYTLNKKELVLAILEKQSLSEEHYYASGILDDIHPENGFGFLRTVDYKKGETDIYMSASQIRRFELKKGDEVFGKVRKPREGERFAGILQVDKVNDVDAEVAKGRAHFQALTPIYPNQKIVLETTKEKLSTRFVDLVAPIGFGQRGLIVAPPKVGKTTLLKDIANSIRKNYPDKKLIILLIDERPEEVTDMERSVKGADVVSSTFDETSENHIKVAELVIEHAKRRVELGQDVIILMDSITRLARAYNIVEPSSGKVLSGGVDPSSLHKPKAFFGAARNVEGGGSLTIIATALINTGSRMDDLIFEEFKGTGNMEIVLSPELASRRVYPAIDFLKSSTRKEDLLLTEDEVKILWQTRRKLEDVSEPTIGVLNHLRKHESNEDYIAEMKKFIRD
;
A
#
# COMPACT_ATOMS: atom_id res chain seq x y z
N MET A 1 11.53 30.30 9.05
CA MET A 1 10.27 30.92 8.59
C MET A 1 9.33 29.94 7.87
N SER A 2 9.77 28.93 7.15
CA SER A 2 8.92 28.03 6.37
C SER A 2 8.21 26.94 7.18
N ASN A 3 8.82 26.38 8.20
CA ASN A 3 8.10 25.49 9.14
C ASN A 3 6.96 26.24 9.85
N VAL A 4 7.12 27.53 10.08
CA VAL A 4 6.09 28.41 10.63
C VAL A 4 4.91 28.50 9.66
N LYS A 5 5.12 28.73 8.35
CA LYS A 5 4.03 28.81 7.36
C LYS A 5 3.28 27.48 7.19
N PHE A 6 4.01 26.34 7.17
CA PHE A 6 3.35 25.03 7.09
C PHE A 6 2.54 24.74 8.35
N ASP A 7 3.15 24.91 9.53
CA ASP A 7 2.47 24.65 10.81
C ASP A 7 1.31 25.62 11.06
N GLU A 8 1.46 26.89 10.70
CA GLU A 8 0.39 27.88 10.76
C GLU A 8 -0.78 27.48 9.86
N MET A 9 -0.53 27.16 8.59
CA MET A 9 -1.57 26.77 7.64
C MET A 9 -2.22 25.45 8.05
N TYR A 10 -1.44 24.47 8.49
CA TYR A 10 -1.93 23.17 8.94
C TYR A 10 -2.81 23.28 10.19
N LYS A 11 -2.46 24.17 11.14
CA LYS A 11 -3.22 24.39 12.39
C LYS A 11 -4.43 25.28 12.19
N SER A 12 -4.30 26.35 11.38
CA SER A 12 -5.33 27.38 11.24
C SER A 12 -6.44 27.04 10.26
N MET A 13 -6.16 26.22 9.22
CA MET A 13 -7.14 25.90 8.17
C MET A 13 -7.67 24.46 8.31
N ASN A 14 -8.96 24.27 8.08
CA ASN A 14 -9.57 22.96 7.99
C ASN A 14 -9.42 22.37 6.56
N THR A 15 -9.71 21.07 6.40
CA THR A 15 -9.53 20.37 5.11
C THR A 15 -10.42 20.97 4.00
N LYS A 16 -11.62 21.49 4.34
CA LYS A 16 -12.51 22.09 3.33
C LYS A 16 -11.96 23.42 2.80
N GLU A 17 -11.42 24.24 3.68
CA GLU A 17 -10.77 25.52 3.32
C GLU A 17 -9.52 25.28 2.48
N LEU A 18 -8.69 24.31 2.86
CA LEU A 18 -7.51 23.91 2.09
C LEU A 18 -7.89 23.37 0.72
N THR A 19 -8.95 22.57 0.62
CA THR A 19 -9.44 22.04 -0.67
C THR A 19 -9.93 23.17 -1.58
N ALA A 20 -10.63 24.16 -1.02
CA ALA A 20 -11.10 25.34 -1.77
C ALA A 20 -9.91 26.16 -2.30
N LEU A 21 -8.94 26.45 -1.45
CA LEU A 21 -7.71 27.17 -1.81
C LEU A 21 -6.86 26.41 -2.85
N ALA A 22 -6.72 25.11 -2.69
CA ALA A 22 -6.01 24.26 -3.65
C ALA A 22 -6.68 24.26 -5.03
N LYS A 23 -8.03 24.27 -5.07
CA LYS A 23 -8.80 24.41 -6.30
C LYS A 23 -8.57 25.77 -6.98
N GLU A 24 -8.60 26.85 -6.22
CA GLU A 24 -8.34 28.22 -6.70
C GLU A 24 -6.93 28.33 -7.32
N LEU A 25 -5.93 27.73 -6.66
CA LEU A 25 -4.54 27.72 -7.12
C LEU A 25 -4.28 26.68 -8.24
N SER A 26 -5.30 25.97 -8.70
CA SER A 26 -5.17 24.93 -9.74
C SER A 26 -4.14 23.85 -9.36
N VAL A 27 -4.16 23.41 -8.10
CA VAL A 27 -3.33 22.29 -7.64
C VAL A 27 -3.80 21.01 -8.34
N PRO A 28 -2.92 20.25 -9.02
CA PRO A 28 -3.32 18.99 -9.65
C PRO A 28 -3.82 17.99 -8.61
N ARG A 29 -4.87 17.24 -8.95
CA ARG A 29 -5.43 16.16 -8.10
C ARG A 29 -5.76 16.57 -6.65
N TYR A 30 -6.03 17.87 -6.38
CA TYR A 30 -6.28 18.39 -5.02
C TYR A 30 -7.37 17.60 -4.26
N TYR A 31 -8.30 16.99 -4.97
CA TYR A 31 -9.40 16.21 -4.40
C TYR A 31 -8.99 14.83 -3.85
N THR A 32 -7.77 14.35 -4.18
CA THR A 32 -7.22 13.09 -3.67
C THR A 32 -6.29 13.30 -2.48
N LEU A 33 -5.83 14.54 -2.27
CA LEU A 33 -4.82 14.88 -1.26
C LEU A 33 -5.39 14.90 0.15
N ASN A 34 -4.62 14.42 1.12
CA ASN A 34 -4.92 14.60 2.54
C ASN A 34 -4.58 16.03 3.00
N LYS A 35 -4.95 16.38 4.25
CA LYS A 35 -4.75 17.74 4.80
C LYS A 35 -3.29 18.22 4.67
N LYS A 36 -2.33 17.36 4.94
CA LYS A 36 -0.91 17.67 4.92
C LYS A 36 -0.40 17.88 3.49
N GLU A 37 -0.77 16.99 2.59
CA GLU A 37 -0.45 17.07 1.17
C GLU A 37 -1.06 18.33 0.53
N LEU A 38 -2.30 18.69 0.91
CA LEU A 38 -2.92 19.94 0.46
C LEU A 38 -2.09 21.15 0.87
N VAL A 39 -1.65 21.23 2.14
CA VAL A 39 -0.82 22.35 2.60
C VAL A 39 0.50 22.42 1.83
N LEU A 40 1.16 21.29 1.60
CA LEU A 40 2.41 21.24 0.84
C LEU A 40 2.21 21.71 -0.59
N ALA A 41 1.20 21.17 -1.28
CA ALA A 41 0.88 21.54 -2.67
C ALA A 41 0.46 23.01 -2.83
N ILE A 42 -0.26 23.57 -1.85
CA ILE A 42 -0.62 24.98 -1.82
C ILE A 42 0.63 25.85 -1.66
N LEU A 43 1.50 25.53 -0.70
CA LEU A 43 2.75 26.25 -0.48
C LEU A 43 3.66 26.21 -1.70
N GLU A 44 3.76 25.07 -2.36
CA GLU A 44 4.47 24.90 -3.62
C GLU A 44 3.91 25.86 -4.69
N LYS A 45 2.61 25.85 -4.92
CA LYS A 45 1.96 26.72 -5.91
C LYS A 45 2.10 28.21 -5.59
N GLN A 46 1.95 28.61 -4.33
CA GLN A 46 2.11 30.00 -3.91
C GLN A 46 3.55 30.51 -4.09
N SER A 47 4.53 29.64 -3.92
CA SER A 47 5.96 29.99 -4.01
C SER A 47 6.55 29.91 -5.41
N LEU A 48 5.83 29.35 -6.41
CA LEU A 48 6.30 29.23 -7.79
C LEU A 48 6.61 30.58 -8.48
N SER A 49 6.09 31.70 -7.98
CA SER A 49 6.42 33.05 -8.45
C SER A 49 7.75 33.57 -7.90
N GLU A 50 8.31 32.98 -6.85
CA GLU A 50 9.54 33.39 -6.20
C GLU A 50 10.76 32.70 -6.86
N GLU A 51 11.97 33.20 -6.61
CA GLU A 51 13.23 32.61 -7.05
C GLU A 51 13.46 31.23 -6.38
N HIS A 52 12.81 31.01 -5.25
CA HIS A 52 12.85 29.79 -4.46
C HIS A 52 11.45 29.35 -4.08
N TYR A 53 11.20 28.04 -4.07
CA TYR A 53 9.92 27.43 -3.68
C TYR A 53 10.14 26.20 -2.78
N TYR A 54 9.08 25.67 -2.20
CA TYR A 54 9.11 24.43 -1.41
C TYR A 54 8.53 23.30 -2.24
N ALA A 55 9.19 22.14 -2.16
CA ALA A 55 8.72 20.93 -2.84
C ALA A 55 9.14 19.69 -2.04
N SER A 56 8.45 18.58 -2.33
CA SER A 56 8.84 17.25 -1.88
C SER A 56 9.08 16.34 -3.07
N GLY A 57 9.89 15.30 -2.83
CA GLY A 57 10.10 14.25 -3.81
C GLY A 57 10.82 13.05 -3.20
N ILE A 58 10.71 11.92 -3.86
CA ILE A 58 11.31 10.66 -3.41
C ILE A 58 12.68 10.47 -4.07
N LEU A 59 13.70 10.32 -3.26
CA LEU A 59 15.08 10.17 -3.72
C LEU A 59 15.26 8.86 -4.51
N ASP A 60 15.73 9.01 -5.73
CA ASP A 60 16.01 7.92 -6.67
C ASP A 60 17.27 8.22 -7.48
N ASP A 61 17.71 7.26 -8.29
CA ASP A 61 18.86 7.40 -9.23
C ASP A 61 20.10 8.04 -8.56
N ILE A 62 20.50 7.52 -7.39
CA ILE A 62 21.76 7.95 -6.78
C ILE A 62 22.91 7.45 -7.64
N HIS A 63 23.68 8.40 -8.21
CA HIS A 63 24.78 8.09 -9.13
C HIS A 63 25.91 7.36 -8.37
N PRO A 64 26.34 6.17 -8.82
CA PRO A 64 27.26 5.31 -8.05
C PRO A 64 28.61 6.00 -7.77
N GLU A 65 29.17 6.71 -8.73
CA GLU A 65 30.49 7.34 -8.60
C GLU A 65 30.43 8.73 -7.99
N ASN A 66 29.47 9.56 -8.41
CA ASN A 66 29.40 10.97 -8.02
C ASN A 66 28.49 11.21 -6.80
N GLY A 67 27.66 10.25 -6.45
CA GLY A 67 26.79 10.26 -5.27
C GLY A 67 25.67 11.30 -5.27
N PHE A 68 25.41 12.02 -6.37
CA PHE A 68 24.23 12.88 -6.52
C PHE A 68 23.00 12.03 -6.85
N GLY A 69 21.81 12.58 -6.65
CA GLY A 69 20.56 11.90 -6.97
C GLY A 69 19.47 12.84 -7.45
N PHE A 70 18.31 12.28 -7.73
CA PHE A 70 17.11 13.03 -8.15
C PHE A 70 15.93 12.70 -7.25
N LEU A 71 15.17 13.73 -6.89
CA LEU A 71 13.90 13.58 -6.19
C LEU A 71 12.79 13.47 -7.24
N ARG A 72 12.09 12.34 -7.27
CA ARG A 72 10.90 12.14 -8.10
C ARG A 72 9.72 12.87 -7.48
N THR A 73 9.15 13.80 -8.22
CA THR A 73 8.07 14.66 -7.71
C THR A 73 6.68 14.16 -8.12
N VAL A 74 6.59 13.32 -9.15
CA VAL A 74 5.32 12.81 -9.68
C VAL A 74 5.38 11.29 -9.86
N ASP A 75 4.41 10.61 -9.28
CA ASP A 75 4.08 9.20 -9.51
C ASP A 75 5.26 8.20 -9.42
N TYR A 76 6.29 8.52 -8.64
CA TYR A 76 7.50 7.70 -8.49
C TYR A 76 8.25 7.45 -9.82
N LYS A 77 8.01 8.29 -10.82
CA LYS A 77 8.58 8.17 -12.16
C LYS A 77 9.55 9.31 -12.46
N LYS A 78 10.50 9.02 -13.33
CA LYS A 78 11.41 10.04 -13.88
C LYS A 78 10.63 11.05 -14.70
N GLY A 79 10.82 12.35 -14.43
CA GLY A 79 10.11 13.43 -15.08
C GLY A 79 10.94 14.70 -15.26
N GLU A 80 10.34 15.67 -15.96
CA GLU A 80 10.97 16.97 -16.18
C GLU A 80 10.98 17.86 -14.93
N THR A 81 10.07 17.55 -13.99
CA THR A 81 9.95 18.26 -12.71
C THR A 81 10.84 17.68 -11.61
N ASP A 82 11.67 16.69 -11.92
CA ASP A 82 12.59 16.10 -10.95
C ASP A 82 13.53 17.16 -10.38
N ILE A 83 13.89 17.00 -9.11
CA ILE A 83 14.75 17.95 -8.40
C ILE A 83 16.12 17.32 -8.19
N TYR A 84 17.16 18.01 -8.61
CA TYR A 84 18.54 17.59 -8.38
C TYR A 84 18.92 17.73 -6.90
N MET A 85 19.57 16.70 -6.39
CA MET A 85 20.09 16.65 -5.02
C MET A 85 21.58 16.34 -5.03
N SER A 86 22.37 17.20 -4.37
CA SER A 86 23.83 17.07 -4.36
C SER A 86 24.31 15.91 -3.47
N ALA A 87 25.46 15.34 -3.82
CA ALA A 87 26.12 14.30 -3.03
C ALA A 87 26.43 14.74 -1.59
N SER A 88 26.74 16.03 -1.40
CA SER A 88 27.01 16.57 -0.05
C SER A 88 25.77 16.54 0.84
N GLN A 89 24.59 16.85 0.29
CA GLN A 89 23.33 16.79 1.05
C GLN A 89 22.93 15.34 1.34
N ILE A 90 23.05 14.44 0.35
CA ILE A 90 22.79 13.01 0.54
C ILE A 90 23.65 12.45 1.67
N ARG A 91 24.95 12.74 1.67
CA ARG A 91 25.86 12.31 2.75
C ARG A 91 25.57 12.98 4.08
N ARG A 92 25.31 14.30 4.09
CA ARG A 92 25.03 15.04 5.33
C ARG A 92 23.85 14.49 6.10
N PHE A 93 22.76 14.11 5.40
CA PHE A 93 21.53 13.63 6.02
C PHE A 93 21.40 12.11 5.95
N GLU A 94 22.46 11.38 5.54
CA GLU A 94 22.49 9.91 5.40
C GLU A 94 21.30 9.36 4.60
N LEU A 95 20.97 10.09 3.52
CA LEU A 95 19.81 9.76 2.69
C LEU A 95 20.07 8.52 1.84
N LYS A 96 18.99 7.78 1.61
CA LYS A 96 19.00 6.56 0.83
C LYS A 96 17.90 6.61 -0.23
N LYS A 97 18.03 5.77 -1.26
CA LYS A 97 16.95 5.55 -2.23
C LYS A 97 15.64 5.27 -1.48
N GLY A 98 14.57 5.96 -1.89
CA GLY A 98 13.25 5.85 -1.28
C GLY A 98 12.95 6.88 -0.19
N ASP A 99 13.92 7.67 0.27
CA ASP A 99 13.63 8.75 1.21
C ASP A 99 12.79 9.84 0.54
N GLU A 100 11.68 10.21 1.15
CA GLU A 100 10.90 11.39 0.78
C GLU A 100 11.53 12.61 1.43
N VAL A 101 12.01 13.52 0.60
CA VAL A 101 12.70 14.73 1.04
C VAL A 101 11.82 15.93 0.76
N PHE A 102 11.55 16.73 1.79
CA PHE A 102 10.88 18.01 1.68
C PHE A 102 11.85 19.14 2.04
N GLY A 103 11.84 20.22 1.26
CA GLY A 103 12.70 21.34 1.53
C GLY A 103 12.60 22.48 0.54
N LYS A 104 13.50 23.45 0.70
CA LYS A 104 13.59 24.64 -0.15
C LYS A 104 14.33 24.31 -1.44
N VAL A 105 13.73 24.66 -2.58
CA VAL A 105 14.21 24.37 -3.93
C VAL A 105 14.45 25.69 -4.67
N ARG A 106 15.50 25.78 -5.47
CA ARG A 106 15.74 26.87 -6.41
C ARG A 106 15.34 26.48 -7.84
N LYS A 107 14.88 27.43 -8.61
CA LYS A 107 14.65 27.22 -10.04
C LYS A 107 15.96 26.87 -10.78
N PRO A 108 15.88 26.17 -11.93
CA PRO A 108 17.03 25.91 -12.76
C PRO A 108 17.70 27.23 -13.17
N ARG A 109 19.02 27.28 -13.17
CA ARG A 109 19.79 28.39 -13.75
C ARG A 109 19.92 28.21 -15.25
N GLU A 110 20.39 29.25 -15.92
CA GLU A 110 20.69 29.18 -17.34
C GLU A 110 21.67 28.02 -17.65
N GLY A 111 21.28 27.12 -18.54
CA GLY A 111 22.04 25.90 -18.86
C GLY A 111 21.76 24.68 -17.94
N GLU A 112 21.00 24.82 -16.86
CA GLU A 112 20.59 23.70 -16.02
C GLU A 112 19.22 23.16 -16.45
N ARG A 113 19.07 21.83 -16.48
CA ARG A 113 17.79 21.19 -16.85
C ARG A 113 16.84 21.05 -15.65
N PHE A 114 17.37 20.83 -14.45
CA PHE A 114 16.59 20.50 -13.26
C PHE A 114 16.71 21.58 -12.20
N ALA A 115 15.63 21.79 -11.45
CA ALA A 115 15.66 22.54 -10.20
C ALA A 115 16.61 21.86 -9.19
N GLY A 116 17.15 22.62 -8.25
CA GLY A 116 18.07 22.08 -7.25
C GLY A 116 17.59 22.31 -5.84
N ILE A 117 17.67 21.30 -4.97
CA ILE A 117 17.35 21.48 -3.57
C ILE A 117 18.45 22.30 -2.88
N LEU A 118 18.05 23.34 -2.17
CA LEU A 118 18.94 24.21 -1.41
C LEU A 118 19.07 23.79 0.04
N GLN A 119 17.94 23.45 0.65
CA GLN A 119 17.85 23.12 2.06
C GLN A 119 16.88 21.94 2.22
N VAL A 120 17.28 20.97 3.04
CA VAL A 120 16.46 19.83 3.46
C VAL A 120 15.87 20.17 4.82
N ASP A 121 14.54 20.18 4.91
CA ASP A 121 13.83 20.45 6.16
C ASP A 121 13.30 19.16 6.79
N LYS A 122 12.70 18.28 5.99
CA LYS A 122 12.13 17.01 6.47
C LYS A 122 12.54 15.83 5.60
N VAL A 123 12.64 14.68 6.24
CA VAL A 123 12.85 13.37 5.60
C VAL A 123 11.78 12.42 6.12
N ASN A 124 10.96 11.85 5.23
CA ASN A 124 9.85 10.96 5.58
C ASN A 124 8.96 11.55 6.70
N ASP A 125 8.65 12.84 6.60
CA ASP A 125 7.78 13.60 7.50
C ASP A 125 8.37 13.97 8.87
N VAL A 126 9.56 13.52 9.22
CA VAL A 126 10.28 13.95 10.43
C VAL A 126 11.34 14.99 10.12
N ASP A 127 11.83 15.70 11.12
CA ASP A 127 12.95 16.62 10.97
C ASP A 127 14.18 15.91 10.39
N ALA A 128 14.86 16.55 9.43
CA ALA A 128 15.97 15.93 8.71
C ALA A 128 17.14 15.51 9.62
N GLU A 129 17.39 16.24 10.72
CA GLU A 129 18.44 15.87 11.69
C GLU A 129 18.00 14.67 12.56
N VAL A 130 16.69 14.52 12.85
CA VAL A 130 16.14 13.37 13.58
C VAL A 130 16.18 12.10 12.72
N ALA A 131 16.03 12.24 11.40
CA ALA A 131 16.05 11.09 10.49
C ALA A 131 17.43 10.44 10.34
N LYS A 132 18.50 11.10 10.76
CA LYS A 132 19.85 10.54 10.74
C LYS A 132 20.03 9.40 11.75
N GLY A 133 20.97 8.52 11.46
CA GLY A 133 21.35 7.44 12.38
C GLY A 133 20.27 6.39 12.59
N ARG A 134 19.18 6.41 11.81
CA ARG A 134 18.13 5.39 11.88
C ARG A 134 18.68 4.01 11.51
N ALA A 135 18.21 2.99 12.18
CA ALA A 135 18.57 1.62 11.88
C ALA A 135 18.14 1.24 10.45
N HIS A 136 18.97 0.45 9.76
CA HIS A 136 18.61 -0.08 8.46
C HIS A 136 17.43 -1.06 8.58
N PHE A 137 16.53 -1.08 7.60
CA PHE A 137 15.37 -1.97 7.57
C PHE A 137 15.74 -3.45 7.79
N GLN A 138 16.87 -3.88 7.24
CA GLN A 138 17.37 -5.26 7.39
C GLN A 138 17.84 -5.58 8.82
N ALA A 139 18.22 -4.58 9.61
CA ALA A 139 18.65 -4.74 10.98
C ALA A 139 17.49 -4.74 11.98
N LEU A 140 16.27 -4.39 11.54
CA LEU A 140 15.09 -4.37 12.38
C LEU A 140 14.61 -5.80 12.66
N THR A 141 14.31 -6.12 13.93
CA THR A 141 13.84 -7.44 14.36
C THR A 141 12.39 -7.68 13.91
N PRO A 142 12.12 -8.66 13.03
CA PRO A 142 10.76 -8.94 12.60
C PRO A 142 10.02 -9.76 13.66
N ILE A 143 8.76 -9.38 13.93
CA ILE A 143 7.84 -10.12 14.79
C ILE A 143 6.54 -10.46 14.03
N TYR A 144 5.75 -11.38 14.57
CA TYR A 144 4.42 -11.65 14.01
C TYR A 144 3.51 -10.44 14.15
N PRO A 145 2.57 -10.21 13.19
CA PRO A 145 1.49 -9.27 13.38
C PRO A 145 0.73 -9.58 14.68
N ASN A 146 0.63 -8.61 15.57
CA ASN A 146 0.00 -8.74 16.89
C ASN A 146 -0.99 -7.60 17.19
N GLN A 147 -1.19 -6.71 16.24
CA GLN A 147 -2.17 -5.64 16.29
C GLN A 147 -3.04 -5.70 15.04
N LYS A 148 -4.35 -5.90 15.20
CA LYS A 148 -5.33 -5.97 14.13
C LYS A 148 -5.52 -4.60 13.48
N ILE A 149 -5.56 -4.58 12.15
CA ILE A 149 -6.07 -3.45 11.37
C ILE A 149 -7.57 -3.64 11.26
N VAL A 150 -8.34 -2.89 12.03
CA VAL A 150 -9.79 -2.95 12.01
C VAL A 150 -10.32 -2.31 10.74
N LEU A 151 -11.06 -3.07 9.94
CA LEU A 151 -11.64 -2.62 8.68
C LEU A 151 -13.14 -2.31 8.80
N GLU A 152 -13.79 -2.75 9.87
CA GLU A 152 -15.20 -2.44 10.13
C GLU A 152 -15.40 -0.92 10.23
N THR A 153 -16.40 -0.40 9.51
CA THR A 153 -16.72 1.04 9.50
C THR A 153 -18.19 1.35 9.67
N THR A 154 -19.08 0.63 9.01
CA THR A 154 -20.53 0.76 9.11
C THR A 154 -21.17 -0.62 8.93
N LYS A 155 -22.42 -0.77 9.41
CA LYS A 155 -23.23 -2.01 9.29
C LYS A 155 -23.31 -2.53 7.85
N GLU A 156 -23.46 -1.62 6.89
CA GLU A 156 -23.71 -1.94 5.48
C GLU A 156 -22.46 -2.44 4.77
N LYS A 157 -21.26 -2.11 5.30
CA LYS A 157 -19.98 -2.52 4.70
C LYS A 157 -19.61 -3.95 5.04
N LEU A 158 -20.44 -4.90 4.55
CA LEU A 158 -20.26 -6.34 4.82
C LEU A 158 -18.93 -6.89 4.35
N SER A 159 -18.35 -6.33 3.26
CA SER A 159 -17.05 -6.78 2.72
C SER A 159 -15.94 -6.70 3.77
N THR A 160 -15.80 -5.54 4.41
CA THR A 160 -14.74 -5.28 5.40
C THR A 160 -15.05 -5.91 6.75
N ARG A 161 -16.31 -5.92 7.16
CA ARG A 161 -16.75 -6.67 8.35
C ARG A 161 -16.45 -8.16 8.22
N PHE A 162 -16.71 -8.73 7.05
CA PHE A 162 -16.47 -10.15 6.79
C PHE A 162 -14.96 -10.47 6.77
N VAL A 163 -14.13 -9.61 6.20
CA VAL A 163 -12.66 -9.76 6.25
C VAL A 163 -12.14 -9.75 7.67
N ASP A 164 -12.61 -8.83 8.52
CA ASP A 164 -12.22 -8.72 9.92
C ASP A 164 -12.49 -9.98 10.74
N LEU A 165 -13.51 -10.74 10.35
CA LEU A 165 -13.86 -12.01 11.00
C LEU A 165 -13.09 -13.19 10.40
N VAL A 166 -13.03 -13.29 9.05
CA VAL A 166 -12.62 -14.52 8.37
C VAL A 166 -11.13 -14.59 8.14
N ALA A 167 -10.52 -13.46 7.79
CA ALA A 167 -9.10 -13.34 7.50
C ALA A 167 -8.59 -11.98 8.00
N PRO A 168 -8.48 -11.80 9.34
CA PRO A 168 -8.07 -10.53 9.93
C PRO A 168 -6.69 -10.13 9.44
N ILE A 169 -6.53 -8.82 9.16
CA ILE A 169 -5.28 -8.22 8.74
C ILE A 169 -4.62 -7.58 9.95
N GLY A 170 -3.36 -7.90 10.20
CA GLY A 170 -2.56 -7.22 11.22
C GLY A 170 -1.52 -6.27 10.62
N PHE A 171 -1.05 -5.30 11.41
CA PHE A 171 0.10 -4.50 11.04
C PHE A 171 1.32 -5.39 10.83
N GLY A 172 1.93 -5.32 9.64
CA GLY A 172 3.01 -6.22 9.22
C GLY A 172 2.56 -7.48 8.47
N GLN A 173 1.27 -7.59 8.10
CA GLN A 173 0.73 -8.73 7.37
C GLN A 173 1.29 -8.86 5.95
N ARG A 174 1.54 -10.10 5.52
CA ARG A 174 1.78 -10.48 4.11
C ARG A 174 0.56 -11.23 3.61
N GLY A 175 -0.40 -10.51 3.04
CA GLY A 175 -1.68 -11.08 2.61
C GLY A 175 -1.81 -11.20 1.11
N LEU A 176 -2.45 -12.28 0.66
CA LEU A 176 -2.87 -12.47 -0.71
C LEU A 176 -4.39 -12.40 -0.83
N ILE A 177 -4.88 -11.62 -1.78
CA ILE A 177 -6.26 -11.70 -2.27
C ILE A 177 -6.23 -12.54 -3.55
N VAL A 178 -6.61 -13.81 -3.41
CA VAL A 178 -6.58 -14.80 -4.48
C VAL A 178 -7.86 -14.68 -5.30
N ALA A 179 -7.74 -14.27 -6.54
CA ALA A 179 -8.90 -13.90 -7.34
C ALA A 179 -8.82 -14.41 -8.78
N PRO A 180 -9.81 -15.22 -9.21
CA PRO A 180 -10.09 -15.37 -10.63
C PRO A 180 -10.54 -14.04 -11.27
N PRO A 181 -10.56 -13.93 -12.60
CA PRO A 181 -11.09 -12.73 -13.27
C PRO A 181 -12.56 -12.46 -12.91
N LYS A 182 -12.95 -11.19 -12.80
CA LYS A 182 -14.34 -10.70 -12.66
C LYS A 182 -15.09 -11.11 -11.37
N VAL A 183 -14.40 -11.37 -10.29
CA VAL A 183 -15.01 -11.76 -8.98
C VAL A 183 -15.17 -10.62 -7.97
N GLY A 184 -14.91 -9.37 -8.36
CA GLY A 184 -15.03 -8.20 -7.47
C GLY A 184 -13.73 -7.84 -6.70
N LYS A 185 -12.57 -8.30 -7.20
CA LYS A 185 -11.24 -8.02 -6.63
C LYS A 185 -11.01 -6.53 -6.36
N THR A 186 -11.15 -5.68 -7.38
CA THR A 186 -10.91 -4.23 -7.29
C THR A 186 -11.87 -3.54 -6.33
N THR A 187 -13.14 -4.00 -6.26
CA THR A 187 -14.12 -3.47 -5.29
C THR A 187 -13.72 -3.79 -3.86
N LEU A 188 -13.31 -5.03 -3.60
CA LEU A 188 -12.83 -5.42 -2.26
C LEU A 188 -11.60 -4.60 -1.86
N LEU A 189 -10.64 -4.41 -2.78
CA LEU A 189 -9.44 -3.61 -2.52
C LEU A 189 -9.79 -2.16 -2.16
N LYS A 190 -10.76 -1.55 -2.87
CA LYS A 190 -11.29 -0.20 -2.56
C LYS A 190 -11.96 -0.13 -1.20
N ASP A 191 -12.77 -1.14 -0.86
CA ASP A 191 -13.44 -1.20 0.44
C ASP A 191 -12.41 -1.28 1.58
N ILE A 192 -11.37 -2.12 1.44
CA ILE A 192 -10.27 -2.21 2.40
C ILE A 192 -9.54 -0.86 2.51
N ALA A 193 -9.18 -0.25 1.37
CA ALA A 193 -8.49 1.02 1.33
C ALA A 193 -9.28 2.15 2.03
N ASN A 194 -10.56 2.28 1.73
CA ASN A 194 -11.43 3.28 2.35
C ASN A 194 -11.61 3.06 3.86
N SER A 195 -11.70 1.80 4.29
CA SER A 195 -11.75 1.47 5.73
C SER A 195 -10.47 1.84 6.45
N ILE A 196 -9.31 1.54 5.86
CA ILE A 196 -8.01 1.95 6.42
C ILE A 196 -7.94 3.49 6.50
N ARG A 197 -8.31 4.21 5.45
CA ARG A 197 -8.29 5.67 5.47
C ARG A 197 -9.23 6.29 6.50
N LYS A 198 -10.39 5.66 6.73
CA LYS A 198 -11.36 6.13 7.74
C LYS A 198 -10.88 5.87 9.16
N ASN A 199 -10.37 4.66 9.44
CA ASN A 199 -10.01 4.24 10.78
C ASN A 199 -8.58 4.66 11.18
N TYR A 200 -7.68 4.82 10.21
CA TYR A 200 -6.25 5.15 10.40
C TYR A 200 -5.79 6.29 9.47
N PRO A 201 -6.33 7.52 9.67
CA PRO A 201 -6.03 8.65 8.77
C PRO A 201 -4.57 9.12 8.82
N ASP A 202 -3.85 8.79 9.88
CA ASP A 202 -2.45 9.13 10.11
C ASP A 202 -1.46 8.12 9.51
N LYS A 203 -1.91 6.90 9.15
CA LYS A 203 -1.03 5.88 8.58
C LYS A 203 -0.81 6.09 7.09
N LYS A 204 0.40 5.79 6.62
CA LYS A 204 0.70 5.87 5.18
C LYS A 204 0.07 4.69 4.46
N LEU A 205 -0.85 5.00 3.55
CA LEU A 205 -1.48 4.03 2.65
C LEU A 205 -1.01 4.29 1.22
N ILE A 206 -0.38 3.29 0.61
CA ILE A 206 0.03 3.29 -0.78
C ILE A 206 -0.80 2.24 -1.52
N ILE A 207 -1.38 2.63 -2.66
CA ILE A 207 -2.07 1.73 -3.57
C ILE A 207 -1.21 1.61 -4.82
N LEU A 208 -0.61 0.44 -5.04
CA LEU A 208 0.29 0.17 -6.14
C LEU A 208 -0.42 -0.63 -7.23
N LEU A 209 -0.62 -0.02 -8.39
CA LEU A 209 -1.29 -0.60 -9.54
C LEU A 209 -0.26 -0.89 -10.64
N ILE A 210 -0.02 -2.16 -10.93
CA ILE A 210 0.98 -2.60 -11.92
C ILE A 210 0.29 -3.29 -13.09
N ASP A 211 0.53 -2.78 -14.30
CA ASP A 211 -0.04 -3.29 -15.56
C ASP A 211 -1.58 -3.29 -15.54
N GLU A 212 -2.18 -2.34 -14.83
CA GLU A 212 -3.62 -2.12 -14.79
C GLU A 212 -4.07 -1.08 -15.83
N ARG A 213 -5.36 -0.99 -16.06
CA ARG A 213 -5.96 -0.09 -17.05
C ARG A 213 -6.00 1.35 -16.54
N PRO A 214 -5.75 2.37 -17.40
CA PRO A 214 -5.81 3.77 -17.00
C PRO A 214 -7.15 4.18 -16.37
N GLU A 215 -8.28 3.64 -16.85
CA GLU A 215 -9.60 3.89 -16.27
C GLU A 215 -9.76 3.31 -14.86
N GLU A 216 -9.10 2.16 -14.54
CA GLU A 216 -9.11 1.58 -13.19
C GLU A 216 -8.24 2.39 -12.24
N VAL A 217 -7.13 2.95 -12.71
CA VAL A 217 -6.28 3.91 -11.96
C VAL A 217 -7.09 5.14 -11.59
N THR A 218 -7.71 5.78 -12.57
CA THR A 218 -8.53 6.99 -12.34
C THR A 218 -9.68 6.72 -11.37
N ASP A 219 -10.32 5.56 -11.48
CA ASP A 219 -11.41 5.16 -10.59
C ASP A 219 -10.90 4.92 -9.15
N MET A 220 -9.71 4.34 -8.98
CA MET A 220 -9.07 4.17 -7.68
C MET A 220 -8.75 5.52 -7.03
N GLU A 221 -8.12 6.44 -7.76
CA GLU A 221 -7.79 7.79 -7.30
C GLU A 221 -9.03 8.58 -6.84
N ARG A 222 -10.13 8.46 -7.59
CA ARG A 222 -11.39 9.14 -7.27
C ARG A 222 -12.12 8.51 -6.09
N SER A 223 -12.01 7.19 -5.95
CA SER A 223 -12.75 6.41 -4.95
C SER A 223 -12.06 6.37 -3.60
N VAL A 224 -10.70 6.45 -3.54
CA VAL A 224 -9.93 6.35 -2.29
C VAL A 224 -9.17 7.64 -2.03
N LYS A 225 -9.79 8.55 -1.31
CA LYS A 225 -9.18 9.85 -0.99
C LYS A 225 -8.14 9.73 0.12
N GLY A 226 -7.01 10.42 -0.05
CA GLY A 226 -5.93 10.45 0.94
C GLY A 226 -5.05 9.20 0.97
N ALA A 227 -5.17 8.31 -0.02
CA ALA A 227 -4.18 7.28 -0.31
C ALA A 227 -3.21 7.78 -1.38
N ASP A 228 -1.98 7.31 -1.33
CA ASP A 228 -0.98 7.54 -2.37
C ASP A 228 -1.16 6.48 -3.46
N VAL A 229 -1.87 6.86 -4.55
CA VAL A 229 -2.12 5.94 -5.68
C VAL A 229 -0.98 6.05 -6.66
N VAL A 230 -0.19 5.00 -6.76
CA VAL A 230 0.97 4.88 -7.63
C VAL A 230 0.67 3.84 -8.70
N SER A 231 0.87 4.19 -9.95
CA SER A 231 0.53 3.29 -11.05
C SER A 231 1.61 3.22 -12.12
N SER A 232 1.69 2.05 -12.75
CA SER A 232 2.33 1.85 -14.02
C SER A 232 1.38 1.03 -14.88
N THR A 233 0.74 1.70 -15.84
CA THR A 233 -0.37 1.17 -16.64
C THR A 233 0.11 0.24 -17.76
N PHE A 234 -0.80 -0.54 -18.35
CA PHE A 234 -0.46 -1.59 -19.33
C PHE A 234 0.22 -1.07 -20.60
N ASP A 235 0.10 0.21 -20.89
CA ASP A 235 0.76 0.90 -22.02
C ASP A 235 2.22 1.27 -21.73
N GLU A 236 2.69 1.08 -20.49
CA GLU A 236 4.09 1.29 -20.11
C GLU A 236 4.91 -0.01 -20.26
N THR A 237 6.25 0.13 -20.26
CA THR A 237 7.15 -1.03 -20.40
C THR A 237 7.31 -1.80 -19.10
N SER A 238 7.68 -3.08 -19.20
CA SER A 238 7.94 -3.92 -18.03
C SER A 238 9.03 -3.37 -17.11
N GLU A 239 10.04 -2.68 -17.67
CA GLU A 239 11.07 -1.99 -16.89
C GLU A 239 10.51 -0.86 -16.03
N ASN A 240 9.49 -0.14 -16.53
CA ASN A 240 8.82 0.90 -15.77
C ASN A 240 7.98 0.30 -14.62
N HIS A 241 7.29 -0.80 -14.87
CA HIS A 241 6.58 -1.53 -13.82
C HIS A 241 7.52 -1.91 -12.66
N ILE A 242 8.69 -2.44 -12.98
CA ILE A 242 9.71 -2.83 -12.02
C ILE A 242 10.25 -1.62 -11.26
N LYS A 243 10.66 -0.55 -11.97
CA LYS A 243 11.23 0.66 -11.35
C LYS A 243 10.28 1.31 -10.36
N VAL A 244 9.01 1.43 -10.74
CA VAL A 244 7.97 2.00 -9.86
C VAL A 244 7.80 1.13 -8.61
N ALA A 245 7.67 -0.19 -8.77
CA ALA A 245 7.52 -1.10 -7.64
C ALA A 245 8.75 -1.09 -6.71
N GLU A 246 9.97 -1.09 -7.28
CA GLU A 246 11.21 -1.01 -6.50
C GLU A 246 11.31 0.30 -5.71
N LEU A 247 10.92 1.44 -6.31
CA LEU A 247 10.96 2.71 -5.59
C LEU A 247 9.90 2.79 -4.48
N VAL A 248 8.70 2.25 -4.72
CA VAL A 248 7.64 2.17 -3.71
C VAL A 248 8.07 1.34 -2.51
N ILE A 249 8.66 0.17 -2.73
CA ILE A 249 9.09 -0.68 -1.59
C ILE A 249 10.26 -0.05 -0.83
N GLU A 250 11.20 0.61 -1.51
CA GLU A 250 12.27 1.33 -0.83
C GLU A 250 11.71 2.52 -0.03
N HIS A 251 10.76 3.28 -0.58
CA HIS A 251 10.09 4.35 0.17
C HIS A 251 9.38 3.81 1.43
N ALA A 252 8.64 2.73 1.30
CA ALA A 252 7.98 2.10 2.45
C ALA A 252 8.98 1.67 3.54
N LYS A 253 10.10 1.04 3.15
CA LYS A 253 11.16 0.64 4.08
C LYS A 253 11.77 1.85 4.82
N ARG A 254 12.02 2.98 4.12
CA ARG A 254 12.56 4.21 4.75
C ARG A 254 11.65 4.76 5.83
N ARG A 255 10.33 4.70 5.61
CA ARG A 255 9.35 5.12 6.61
C ARG A 255 9.31 4.19 7.83
N VAL A 256 9.38 2.88 7.60
CA VAL A 256 9.42 1.88 8.70
C VAL A 256 10.70 2.01 9.53
N GLU A 257 11.84 2.37 8.93
CA GLU A 257 13.08 2.68 9.66
C GLU A 257 12.92 3.82 10.69
N LEU A 258 11.91 4.65 10.52
CA LEU A 258 11.54 5.75 11.42
C LEU A 258 10.36 5.40 12.35
N GLY A 259 10.03 4.12 12.49
CA GLY A 259 8.95 3.66 13.36
C GLY A 259 7.54 3.92 12.83
N GLN A 260 7.38 4.22 11.52
CA GLN A 260 6.08 4.48 10.93
C GLN A 260 5.42 3.18 10.43
N ASP A 261 4.08 3.16 10.45
CA ASP A 261 3.30 2.07 9.85
C ASP A 261 2.96 2.43 8.41
N VAL A 262 3.33 1.54 7.49
CA VAL A 262 3.06 1.67 6.06
C VAL A 262 2.23 0.48 5.58
N ILE A 263 1.18 0.76 4.84
CA ILE A 263 0.30 -0.26 4.25
C ILE A 263 0.37 -0.11 2.73
N ILE A 264 0.72 -1.18 2.03
CA ILE A 264 0.70 -1.27 0.58
C ILE A 264 -0.44 -2.20 0.18
N LEU A 265 -1.40 -1.69 -0.59
CA LEU A 265 -2.39 -2.49 -1.30
C LEU A 265 -1.97 -2.59 -2.76
N MET A 266 -1.73 -3.80 -3.26
CA MET A 266 -1.14 -4.00 -4.58
C MET A 266 -2.07 -4.77 -5.53
N ASP A 267 -2.25 -4.27 -6.72
CA ASP A 267 -2.91 -4.93 -7.83
C ASP A 267 -2.01 -4.89 -9.09
N SER A 268 -1.32 -5.96 -9.50
CA SER A 268 -1.22 -7.28 -8.89
C SER A 268 0.22 -7.77 -8.79
N ILE A 269 0.48 -8.64 -7.83
CA ILE A 269 1.80 -9.29 -7.69
C ILE A 269 2.09 -10.22 -8.87
N THR A 270 1.07 -10.84 -9.45
CA THR A 270 1.19 -11.70 -10.63
C THR A 270 1.76 -10.93 -11.82
N ARG A 271 1.26 -9.70 -12.06
CA ARG A 271 1.73 -8.86 -13.15
C ARG A 271 3.14 -8.32 -12.91
N LEU A 272 3.47 -7.99 -11.66
CA LEU A 272 4.85 -7.64 -11.30
C LEU A 272 5.80 -8.79 -11.57
N ALA A 273 5.44 -10.02 -11.18
CA ALA A 273 6.27 -11.21 -11.44
C ALA A 273 6.44 -11.48 -12.95
N ARG A 274 5.40 -11.27 -13.75
CA ARG A 274 5.48 -11.34 -15.22
C ARG A 274 6.45 -10.30 -15.79
N ALA A 275 6.41 -9.05 -15.28
CA ALA A 275 7.33 -8.00 -15.72
C ALA A 275 8.79 -8.38 -15.44
N TYR A 276 9.08 -8.92 -14.26
CA TYR A 276 10.41 -9.44 -13.96
C TYR A 276 10.82 -10.60 -14.85
N ASN A 277 9.89 -11.51 -15.19
CA ASN A 277 10.18 -12.64 -16.09
C ASN A 277 10.53 -12.21 -17.52
N ILE A 278 10.06 -11.03 -17.93
CA ILE A 278 10.40 -10.45 -19.25
C ILE A 278 11.76 -9.75 -19.21
N VAL A 279 12.08 -9.05 -18.11
CA VAL A 279 13.23 -8.14 -18.04
C VAL A 279 14.49 -8.80 -17.50
N GLU A 280 14.36 -9.75 -16.55
CA GLU A 280 15.52 -10.40 -15.95
C GLU A 280 16.23 -11.31 -16.96
N PRO A 281 17.58 -11.30 -16.99
CA PRO A 281 18.35 -12.21 -17.84
C PRO A 281 18.01 -13.67 -17.55
N SER A 282 17.83 -14.45 -18.61
CA SER A 282 17.52 -15.88 -18.46
C SER A 282 18.65 -16.64 -17.76
N SER A 283 18.29 -17.42 -16.75
CA SER A 283 19.21 -18.33 -16.06
C SER A 283 19.53 -19.59 -16.88
N GLY A 284 18.86 -19.79 -18.01
CA GLY A 284 18.93 -21.02 -18.82
C GLY A 284 18.06 -22.16 -18.26
N LYS A 285 17.34 -21.93 -17.16
CA LYS A 285 16.38 -22.89 -16.56
C LYS A 285 14.97 -22.35 -16.74
N VAL A 286 14.04 -23.20 -17.10
CA VAL A 286 12.64 -22.82 -17.29
C VAL A 286 11.76 -23.76 -16.48
N LEU A 287 10.94 -23.18 -15.59
CA LEU A 287 9.88 -23.90 -14.87
C LEU A 287 8.65 -24.07 -15.76
N SER A 288 7.65 -24.82 -15.27
CA SER A 288 6.39 -24.96 -15.97
C SER A 288 5.76 -23.58 -16.23
N GLY A 289 5.10 -23.39 -17.39
CA GLY A 289 4.51 -22.11 -17.75
C GLY A 289 5.49 -21.05 -18.27
N GLY A 290 6.76 -21.37 -18.51
CA GLY A 290 7.73 -20.43 -19.09
C GLY A 290 8.33 -19.43 -18.10
N VAL A 291 8.34 -19.75 -16.82
CA VAL A 291 8.91 -18.90 -15.76
C VAL A 291 10.38 -19.25 -15.53
N ASP A 292 11.25 -18.24 -15.57
CA ASP A 292 12.62 -18.40 -15.12
C ASP A 292 12.67 -18.32 -13.58
N PRO A 293 13.28 -19.30 -12.87
CA PRO A 293 13.36 -19.25 -11.41
C PRO A 293 14.01 -18.00 -10.86
N SER A 294 14.99 -17.42 -11.56
CA SER A 294 15.69 -16.21 -11.12
C SER A 294 14.78 -14.98 -11.11
N SER A 295 13.80 -14.92 -12.01
CA SER A 295 12.87 -13.80 -12.13
C SER A 295 11.94 -13.62 -10.93
N LEU A 296 11.75 -14.69 -10.14
CA LEU A 296 10.86 -14.66 -8.95
C LEU A 296 11.55 -14.14 -7.68
N HIS A 297 12.89 -14.04 -7.66
CA HIS A 297 13.62 -13.62 -6.46
C HIS A 297 13.23 -12.20 -5.99
N LYS A 298 13.24 -11.22 -6.89
CA LYS A 298 12.93 -9.82 -6.55
C LYS A 298 11.46 -9.62 -6.17
N PRO A 299 10.47 -10.14 -6.92
CA PRO A 299 9.06 -10.08 -6.50
C PRO A 299 8.81 -10.75 -5.15
N LYS A 300 9.45 -11.89 -4.87
CA LYS A 300 9.39 -12.53 -3.55
C LYS A 300 10.03 -11.68 -2.46
N ALA A 301 11.15 -11.03 -2.74
CA ALA A 301 11.79 -10.11 -1.81
C ALA A 301 10.92 -8.85 -1.55
N PHE A 302 10.22 -8.36 -2.57
CA PHE A 302 9.23 -7.29 -2.44
C PHE A 302 8.12 -7.70 -1.46
N PHE A 303 7.43 -8.80 -1.72
CA PHE A 303 6.34 -9.28 -0.87
C PHE A 303 6.83 -9.73 0.51
N GLY A 304 7.99 -10.38 0.56
CA GLY A 304 8.65 -10.83 1.79
C GLY A 304 9.16 -9.70 2.69
N ALA A 305 9.22 -8.45 2.19
CA ALA A 305 9.57 -7.30 3.00
C ALA A 305 8.52 -6.97 4.06
N ALA A 306 7.25 -7.36 3.85
CA ALA A 306 6.18 -7.13 4.81
C ALA A 306 6.49 -7.82 6.15
N ARG A 307 6.50 -7.03 7.23
CA ARG A 307 6.77 -7.46 8.60
C ARG A 307 6.28 -6.44 9.62
N ASN A 308 5.93 -6.91 10.79
CA ASN A 308 5.86 -6.09 11.98
C ASN A 308 7.24 -6.03 12.63
N VAL A 309 7.59 -4.92 13.27
CA VAL A 309 8.92 -4.67 13.82
C VAL A 309 8.84 -4.50 15.32
N GLU A 310 9.76 -5.14 16.04
CA GLU A 310 9.92 -4.96 17.48
C GLU A 310 10.34 -3.52 17.78
N GLY A 311 9.67 -2.86 18.72
CA GLY A 311 9.95 -1.47 19.07
C GLY A 311 9.25 -0.41 18.23
N GLY A 312 8.51 -0.79 17.21
CA GLY A 312 7.63 0.10 16.44
C GLY A 312 7.87 0.13 14.94
N GLY A 313 6.83 0.55 14.22
CA GLY A 313 6.77 0.54 12.78
C GLY A 313 6.40 -0.82 12.19
N SER A 314 5.71 -0.78 11.07
CA SER A 314 5.35 -2.00 10.34
C SER A 314 5.24 -1.75 8.84
N LEU A 315 5.48 -2.80 8.06
CA LEU A 315 5.18 -2.83 6.64
C LEU A 315 4.15 -3.93 6.37
N THR A 316 2.94 -3.52 6.04
CA THR A 316 1.86 -4.42 5.63
C THR A 316 1.75 -4.43 4.12
N ILE A 317 1.71 -5.61 3.50
CA ILE A 317 1.48 -5.75 2.04
C ILE A 317 0.32 -6.71 1.82
N ILE A 318 -0.74 -6.20 1.21
CA ILE A 318 -1.89 -6.99 0.75
C ILE A 318 -1.89 -6.92 -0.77
N ALA A 319 -1.55 -8.03 -1.42
CA ALA A 319 -1.41 -8.10 -2.86
C ALA A 319 -2.46 -9.01 -3.49
N THR A 320 -2.98 -8.63 -4.64
CA THR A 320 -3.85 -9.52 -5.42
C THR A 320 -3.00 -10.50 -6.22
N ALA A 321 -3.41 -11.77 -6.20
CA ALA A 321 -2.84 -12.84 -7.01
C ALA A 321 -3.90 -13.38 -7.97
N LEU A 322 -3.58 -13.43 -9.25
CA LEU A 322 -4.47 -13.91 -10.30
C LEU A 322 -4.36 -15.43 -10.41
N ILE A 323 -5.50 -16.09 -10.45
CA ILE A 323 -5.60 -17.55 -10.67
C ILE A 323 -6.66 -17.84 -11.73
N ASN A 324 -6.65 -19.07 -12.28
CA ASN A 324 -7.66 -19.53 -13.26
C ASN A 324 -7.78 -18.57 -14.47
N THR A 325 -6.69 -17.97 -14.89
CA THR A 325 -6.62 -17.09 -16.07
C THR A 325 -6.46 -17.86 -17.38
N GLY A 326 -6.30 -19.18 -17.31
CA GLY A 326 -5.87 -20.03 -18.42
C GLY A 326 -4.35 -20.02 -18.66
N SER A 327 -3.58 -19.27 -17.87
CA SER A 327 -2.13 -19.19 -17.97
C SER A 327 -1.45 -20.06 -16.90
N ARG A 328 -0.71 -21.08 -17.32
CA ARG A 328 0.11 -21.89 -16.40
C ARG A 328 1.18 -21.08 -15.66
N MET A 329 1.60 -19.96 -16.25
CA MET A 329 2.52 -19.02 -15.60
C MET A 329 1.90 -18.43 -14.34
N ASP A 330 0.64 -18.00 -14.40
CA ASP A 330 -0.03 -17.38 -13.24
C ASP A 330 -0.25 -18.37 -12.12
N ASP A 331 -0.60 -19.61 -12.45
CA ASP A 331 -0.80 -20.66 -11.46
C ASP A 331 0.52 -20.97 -10.74
N LEU A 332 1.65 -21.04 -11.47
CA LEU A 332 2.96 -21.22 -10.87
C LEU A 332 3.36 -20.02 -9.99
N ILE A 333 3.17 -18.80 -10.49
CA ILE A 333 3.45 -17.58 -9.72
C ILE A 333 2.66 -17.61 -8.41
N PHE A 334 1.35 -17.91 -8.47
CA PHE A 334 0.53 -18.00 -7.26
C PHE A 334 1.08 -19.03 -6.26
N GLU A 335 1.40 -20.25 -6.68
CA GLU A 335 1.95 -21.28 -5.77
C GLU A 335 3.28 -20.84 -5.12
N GLU A 336 4.13 -20.13 -5.86
CA GLU A 336 5.38 -19.60 -5.35
C GLU A 336 5.21 -18.48 -4.30
N PHE A 337 4.14 -17.68 -4.40
CA PHE A 337 3.82 -16.63 -3.43
C PHE A 337 3.00 -17.13 -2.25
N LYS A 338 2.17 -18.16 -2.43
CA LYS A 338 1.38 -18.78 -1.37
C LYS A 338 2.23 -19.24 -0.19
N GLY A 339 3.41 -19.81 -0.47
CA GLY A 339 4.38 -20.21 0.56
C GLY A 339 5.00 -19.04 1.33
N THR A 340 5.02 -17.83 0.75
CA THR A 340 5.60 -16.61 1.35
C THR A 340 4.58 -15.85 2.20
N GLY A 341 3.29 -15.91 1.83
CA GLY A 341 2.20 -15.25 2.54
C GLY A 341 1.89 -15.87 3.90
N ASN A 342 1.27 -15.07 4.76
CA ASN A 342 0.74 -15.50 6.06
C ASN A 342 -0.76 -15.17 6.24
N MET A 343 -1.46 -14.81 5.15
CA MET A 343 -2.89 -14.55 5.11
C MET A 343 -3.39 -14.72 3.68
N GLU A 344 -4.55 -15.31 3.51
CA GLU A 344 -5.20 -15.49 2.22
C GLU A 344 -6.70 -15.14 2.31
N ILE A 345 -7.16 -14.29 1.38
CA ILE A 345 -8.57 -14.07 1.07
C ILE A 345 -8.84 -14.69 -0.28
N VAL A 346 -9.63 -15.74 -0.34
CA VAL A 346 -9.95 -16.46 -1.58
C VAL A 346 -11.32 -16.00 -2.10
N LEU A 347 -11.35 -15.46 -3.32
CA LEU A 347 -12.60 -15.05 -3.97
C LEU A 347 -13.17 -16.19 -4.81
N SER A 348 -14.49 -16.44 -4.65
CA SER A 348 -15.22 -17.51 -5.32
C SER A 348 -15.94 -17.00 -6.57
N PRO A 349 -15.68 -17.58 -7.76
CA PRO A 349 -16.43 -17.28 -8.97
C PRO A 349 -17.89 -17.76 -8.88
N GLU A 350 -18.18 -18.82 -8.12
CA GLU A 350 -19.53 -19.35 -7.92
C GLU A 350 -20.41 -18.33 -7.18
N LEU A 351 -19.87 -17.71 -6.09
CA LEU A 351 -20.58 -16.66 -5.37
C LEU A 351 -20.78 -15.42 -6.25
N ALA A 352 -19.74 -15.02 -6.99
CA ALA A 352 -19.79 -13.86 -7.88
C ALA A 352 -20.80 -14.05 -9.02
N SER A 353 -20.89 -15.23 -9.63
CA SER A 353 -21.86 -15.55 -10.68
C SER A 353 -23.31 -15.43 -10.19
N ARG A 354 -23.53 -15.72 -8.93
CA ARG A 354 -24.84 -15.59 -8.23
C ARG A 354 -25.07 -14.19 -7.64
N ARG A 355 -24.17 -13.23 -7.91
CA ARG A 355 -24.23 -11.85 -7.38
C ARG A 355 -24.21 -11.77 -5.84
N VAL A 356 -23.59 -12.76 -5.18
CA VAL A 356 -23.35 -12.73 -3.73
C VAL A 356 -22.03 -12.01 -3.47
N TYR A 357 -22.12 -10.87 -2.79
CA TYR A 357 -20.95 -10.05 -2.45
C TYR A 357 -20.93 -9.72 -0.95
N PRO A 358 -19.74 -9.69 -0.31
CA PRO A 358 -18.42 -10.04 -0.88
C PRO A 358 -18.37 -11.52 -1.29
N ALA A 359 -17.77 -11.78 -2.46
CA ALA A 359 -17.65 -13.14 -2.99
C ALA A 359 -16.45 -13.88 -2.35
N ILE A 360 -16.28 -13.77 -1.04
CA ILE A 360 -15.17 -14.36 -0.27
C ILE A 360 -15.57 -15.78 0.14
N ASP A 361 -14.72 -16.75 -0.14
CA ASP A 361 -14.89 -18.13 0.33
C ASP A 361 -14.52 -18.19 1.83
N PHE A 362 -15.52 -18.43 2.66
CA PHE A 362 -15.40 -18.46 4.12
C PHE A 362 -14.43 -19.54 4.61
N LEU A 363 -14.46 -20.73 3.99
CA LEU A 363 -13.67 -21.88 4.45
C LEU A 363 -12.21 -21.81 3.96
N LYS A 364 -11.97 -21.26 2.76
CA LYS A 364 -10.63 -21.18 2.16
C LYS A 364 -9.84 -19.94 2.57
N SER A 365 -10.51 -18.92 3.12
CA SER A 365 -9.84 -17.70 3.57
C SER A 365 -9.38 -17.83 5.02
N SER A 366 -8.16 -17.39 5.33
CA SER A 366 -7.61 -17.50 6.70
C SER A 366 -6.39 -16.61 6.90
N THR A 367 -6.05 -16.36 8.17
CA THR A 367 -4.82 -15.71 8.61
C THR A 367 -4.03 -16.65 9.52
N ARG A 368 -2.72 -16.81 9.27
CA ARG A 368 -1.84 -17.56 10.17
C ARG A 368 -1.66 -16.78 11.45
N LYS A 369 -1.70 -17.48 12.60
CA LYS A 369 -1.60 -16.86 13.93
C LYS A 369 -2.69 -15.80 14.16
N GLU A 370 -3.90 -16.09 13.71
CA GLU A 370 -5.07 -15.22 13.94
C GLU A 370 -5.38 -15.02 15.42
N ASP A 371 -4.94 -15.96 16.27
CA ASP A 371 -4.99 -15.88 17.73
C ASP A 371 -4.23 -14.68 18.33
N LEU A 372 -3.26 -14.11 17.58
CA LEU A 372 -2.57 -12.88 17.97
C LEU A 372 -3.35 -11.60 17.61
N LEU A 373 -4.36 -11.71 16.74
CA LEU A 373 -5.13 -10.59 16.19
C LEU A 373 -6.58 -10.55 16.69
N LEU A 374 -7.07 -11.66 17.17
CA LEU A 374 -8.44 -11.87 17.63
C LEU A 374 -8.47 -12.15 19.13
N THR A 375 -9.58 -11.81 19.75
CA THR A 375 -9.84 -12.20 21.14
C THR A 375 -10.07 -13.71 21.26
N GLU A 376 -9.90 -14.28 22.45
CA GLU A 376 -10.16 -15.71 22.69
C GLU A 376 -11.60 -16.14 22.29
N ASP A 377 -12.57 -15.27 22.53
CA ASP A 377 -13.95 -15.52 22.15
C ASP A 377 -14.14 -15.53 20.64
N GLU A 378 -13.57 -14.57 19.92
CA GLU A 378 -13.60 -14.52 18.46
C GLU A 378 -12.96 -15.77 17.85
N VAL A 379 -11.80 -16.20 18.34
CA VAL A 379 -11.11 -17.42 17.87
C VAL A 379 -11.99 -18.66 18.08
N LYS A 380 -12.54 -18.84 19.30
CA LYS A 380 -13.40 -19.99 19.61
C LYS A 380 -14.64 -20.02 18.69
N ILE A 381 -15.30 -18.89 18.52
CA ILE A 381 -16.51 -18.77 17.69
C ILE A 381 -16.18 -19.08 16.24
N LEU A 382 -15.12 -18.49 15.69
CA LEU A 382 -14.69 -18.72 14.30
C LEU A 382 -14.38 -20.20 14.04
N TRP A 383 -13.60 -20.84 14.91
CA TRP A 383 -13.22 -22.24 14.73
C TRP A 383 -14.42 -23.17 14.81
N GLN A 384 -15.34 -22.91 15.74
CA GLN A 384 -16.56 -23.70 15.83
C GLN A 384 -17.50 -23.46 14.64
N THR A 385 -17.61 -22.21 14.20
CA THR A 385 -18.38 -21.87 13.01
C THR A 385 -17.83 -22.57 11.77
N ARG A 386 -16.51 -22.57 11.57
CA ARG A 386 -15.85 -23.30 10.46
C ARG A 386 -16.17 -24.80 10.50
N ARG A 387 -16.04 -25.44 11.66
CA ARG A 387 -16.36 -26.88 11.84
C ARG A 387 -17.82 -27.19 11.53
N LYS A 388 -18.75 -26.38 12.07
CA LYS A 388 -20.20 -26.58 11.83
C LYS A 388 -20.63 -26.34 10.38
N LEU A 389 -19.90 -25.52 9.66
CA LEU A 389 -20.22 -25.15 8.26
C LEU A 389 -19.40 -25.93 7.22
N GLU A 390 -18.52 -26.85 7.62
CA GLU A 390 -17.69 -27.63 6.69
C GLU A 390 -18.54 -28.46 5.71
N ASP A 391 -19.63 -29.07 6.19
CA ASP A 391 -20.54 -29.89 5.39
C ASP A 391 -21.73 -29.11 4.83
N VAL A 392 -21.79 -27.79 5.04
CA VAL A 392 -22.89 -26.95 4.54
C VAL A 392 -22.61 -26.51 3.10
N SER A 393 -23.59 -26.65 2.23
CA SER A 393 -23.45 -26.32 0.80
C SER A 393 -23.12 -24.83 0.52
N GLU A 394 -23.54 -23.92 1.40
CA GLU A 394 -23.41 -22.47 1.20
C GLU A 394 -22.95 -21.73 2.47
N PRO A 395 -21.75 -22.06 3.00
CA PRO A 395 -21.29 -21.52 4.30
C PRO A 395 -21.17 -19.99 4.29
N THR A 396 -20.65 -19.41 3.23
CA THR A 396 -20.47 -17.94 3.10
C THR A 396 -21.81 -17.21 3.13
N ILE A 397 -22.82 -17.71 2.42
CA ILE A 397 -24.16 -17.08 2.39
C ILE A 397 -24.80 -17.12 3.78
N GLY A 398 -24.68 -18.23 4.48
CA GLY A 398 -25.19 -18.38 5.84
C GLY A 398 -24.59 -17.34 6.80
N VAL A 399 -23.25 -17.21 6.80
CA VAL A 399 -22.54 -16.22 7.64
C VAL A 399 -22.90 -14.79 7.25
N LEU A 400 -22.94 -14.45 5.97
CA LEU A 400 -23.29 -13.11 5.51
C LEU A 400 -24.72 -12.71 5.88
N ASN A 401 -25.69 -13.63 5.75
CA ASN A 401 -27.08 -13.38 6.11
C ASN A 401 -27.24 -13.16 7.62
N HIS A 402 -26.43 -13.86 8.42
CA HIS A 402 -26.44 -13.68 9.85
C HIS A 402 -25.77 -12.36 10.24
N LEU A 403 -24.61 -12.04 9.66
CA LEU A 403 -23.86 -10.81 9.90
C LEU A 403 -24.71 -9.54 9.55
N ARG A 404 -25.53 -9.59 8.51
CA ARG A 404 -26.45 -8.48 8.14
C ARG A 404 -27.44 -8.09 9.22
N LYS A 405 -27.80 -9.01 10.11
CA LYS A 405 -28.76 -8.76 11.20
C LYS A 405 -28.16 -7.92 12.33
N HIS A 406 -26.83 -7.85 12.43
CA HIS A 406 -26.12 -7.22 13.53
C HIS A 406 -25.55 -5.87 13.13
N GLU A 407 -25.55 -4.93 14.08
CA GLU A 407 -25.00 -3.58 13.88
C GLU A 407 -23.47 -3.61 13.73
N SER A 408 -22.80 -4.49 14.49
CA SER A 408 -21.34 -4.61 14.52
C SER A 408 -20.87 -6.08 14.50
N ASN A 409 -19.58 -6.29 14.30
CA ASN A 409 -18.96 -7.60 14.47
C ASN A 409 -18.96 -8.03 15.95
N GLU A 410 -18.84 -7.08 16.86
CA GLU A 410 -18.94 -7.35 18.31
C GLU A 410 -20.32 -7.90 18.68
N ASP A 411 -21.43 -7.30 18.17
CA ASP A 411 -22.79 -7.79 18.38
C ASP A 411 -22.98 -9.20 17.80
N TYR A 412 -22.44 -9.46 16.61
CA TYR A 412 -22.46 -10.78 15.98
C TYR A 412 -21.75 -11.82 16.86
N ILE A 413 -20.55 -11.52 17.35
CA ILE A 413 -19.79 -12.42 18.24
C ILE A 413 -20.51 -12.64 19.56
N ALA A 414 -21.10 -11.59 20.15
CA ALA A 414 -21.84 -11.68 21.39
C ALA A 414 -23.09 -12.59 21.28
N GLU A 415 -23.78 -12.55 20.13
CA GLU A 415 -24.90 -13.45 19.86
C GLU A 415 -24.40 -14.88 19.64
N MET A 416 -23.40 -15.09 18.81
CA MET A 416 -22.84 -16.41 18.53
C MET A 416 -22.31 -17.11 19.77
N LYS A 417 -21.77 -16.35 20.73
CA LYS A 417 -21.32 -16.86 22.02
C LYS A 417 -22.45 -17.55 22.83
N LYS A 418 -23.71 -17.11 22.67
CA LYS A 418 -24.85 -17.71 23.31
C LYS A 418 -25.21 -19.10 22.76
N PHE A 419 -24.96 -19.30 21.45
CA PHE A 419 -25.24 -20.58 20.75
C PHE A 419 -24.09 -21.60 20.85
N ILE A 420 -22.95 -21.19 21.37
CA ILE A 420 -21.73 -22.02 21.44
C ILE A 420 -21.49 -22.54 22.87
N ARG A 421 -22.30 -22.14 23.84
CA ARG A 421 -22.16 -22.54 25.27
C ARG A 421 -22.51 -23.98 25.58
N ASP A 422 -22.86 -24.77 24.58
CA ASP A 422 -23.10 -26.20 24.67
C ASP A 422 -22.20 -26.92 23.65
#